data_cd37430f961b6a4fb3bbe47c5b5324eb
#
_entry.id   cd37430f961b6a4fb3bbe47c5b5324eb
#
_cell.length_a   1.000
_cell.length_b   1.000
_cell.length_c   1.000
_cell.angle_alpha   90.00
_cell.angle_beta   90.00
_cell.angle_gamma   90.00
#
_symmetry.space_group_name_H-M   'P 1'
#
loop_
_entity.id
_entity.type
_entity.pdbx_description
1 polymer ?
#
loop_
_entity_poly.entity_id
_entity_poly.type
_entity_poly.pdbx_seq_one_letter_code
_entity_poly.pdbx_strand_id
1 'polypeptide(L)'
;LAARMEAIEVGGKRLHTAIRYGVSQALLDAVAKASGRMMCEVVADEYGCTVSDHLIPIFTQSGDDRYDNADKMIIKGAQVLPHALINNVETKLGAHGEKLQEYVAWLRDRILAQRLDEHYAPVLHIDVYGTIGAAFGNHNYAAMADYLAVLEQTAKPFHLRIEGPMDCDCDRETQMEALAGLTAELDRRGID
;
A
#
# COMPACT_ATOMS: atom_id res chain seq x y z
N LEU A 1 3.57 -10.43 25.24
CA LEU A 1 3.14 -9.01 25.34
C LEU A 1 1.88 -8.74 24.54
N ALA A 2 1.83 -9.13 23.27
CA ALA A 2 0.68 -8.96 22.37
C ALA A 2 -0.61 -9.52 23.00
N ALA A 3 -0.59 -10.76 23.48
CA ALA A 3 -1.74 -11.39 24.14
C ALA A 3 -2.25 -10.61 25.37
N ARG A 4 -1.37 -9.96 26.12
CA ARG A 4 -1.77 -9.12 27.27
C ARG A 4 -2.43 -7.82 26.80
N MET A 5 -1.94 -7.22 25.73
CA MET A 5 -2.54 -6.01 25.14
C MET A 5 -3.92 -6.27 24.56
N GLU A 6 -4.12 -7.45 23.96
CA GLU A 6 -5.42 -7.87 23.41
C GLU A 6 -6.50 -8.02 24.49
N ALA A 7 -6.09 -8.35 25.73
CA ALA A 7 -7.00 -8.56 26.86
C ALA A 7 -7.37 -7.27 27.60
N ILE A 8 -6.75 -6.11 27.27
CA ILE A 8 -7.05 -4.86 27.98
C ILE A 8 -8.36 -4.27 27.46
N GLU A 9 -9.28 -4.04 28.38
CA GLU A 9 -10.54 -3.36 28.13
C GLU A 9 -10.66 -2.12 29.01
N VAL A 10 -11.23 -1.06 28.45
CA VAL A 10 -11.59 0.17 29.16
C VAL A 10 -13.07 0.45 28.92
N GLY A 11 -13.85 0.50 30.01
CA GLY A 11 -15.30 0.67 29.91
C GLY A 11 -16.01 -0.44 29.15
N GLY A 12 -15.53 -1.69 29.22
CA GLY A 12 -16.10 -2.85 28.53
C GLY A 12 -15.80 -2.90 27.03
N LYS A 13 -14.88 -2.05 26.53
CA LYS A 13 -14.44 -2.03 25.13
C LYS A 13 -12.96 -2.32 25.03
N ARG A 14 -12.57 -3.09 24.03
CA ARG A 14 -11.16 -3.29 23.69
C ARG A 14 -10.51 -1.95 23.29
N LEU A 15 -9.24 -1.81 23.61
CA LEU A 15 -8.47 -0.65 23.16
C LEU A 15 -8.44 -0.60 21.63
N HIS A 16 -8.56 0.60 21.09
CA HIS A 16 -8.43 0.84 19.65
C HIS A 16 -7.10 0.29 19.12
N THR A 17 -7.10 -0.27 17.92
CA THR A 17 -5.93 -0.90 17.31
C THR A 17 -4.71 0.02 17.28
N ALA A 18 -4.89 1.31 16.97
CA ALA A 18 -3.79 2.29 16.97
C ALA A 18 -3.13 2.45 18.35
N ILE A 19 -3.90 2.40 19.43
CA ILE A 19 -3.36 2.48 20.81
C ILE A 19 -2.57 1.21 21.10
N ARG A 20 -3.13 0.03 20.81
CA ARG A 20 -2.45 -1.25 21.01
C ARG A 20 -1.14 -1.31 20.23
N TYR A 21 -1.16 -0.89 18.96
CA TYR A 21 0.03 -0.81 18.12
C TYR A 21 1.08 0.13 18.72
N GLY A 22 0.72 1.38 19.04
CA GLY A 22 1.67 2.35 19.59
C GLY A 22 2.32 1.88 20.89
N VAL A 23 1.53 1.31 21.81
CA VAL A 23 2.06 0.79 23.08
C VAL A 23 2.97 -0.43 22.86
N SER A 24 2.59 -1.36 21.97
CA SER A 24 3.42 -2.54 21.67
C SER A 24 4.76 -2.16 21.05
N GLN A 25 4.79 -1.17 20.15
CA GLN A 25 6.02 -0.66 19.56
C GLN A 25 6.91 0.03 20.60
N ALA A 26 6.34 0.86 21.47
CA ALA A 26 7.08 1.53 22.53
C ALA A 26 7.73 0.54 23.52
N LEU A 27 7.00 -0.51 23.87
CA LEU A 27 7.52 -1.57 24.75
C LEU A 27 8.62 -2.40 24.07
N LEU A 28 8.45 -2.73 22.80
CA LEU A 28 9.47 -3.43 22.01
C LEU A 28 10.76 -2.60 21.91
N ASP A 29 10.64 -1.31 21.60
CA ASP A 29 11.78 -0.39 21.57
C ASP A 29 12.49 -0.29 22.95
N ALA A 30 11.72 -0.19 24.03
CA ALA A 30 12.27 -0.14 25.38
C ALA A 30 13.03 -1.41 25.74
N VAL A 31 12.51 -2.59 25.41
CA VAL A 31 13.19 -3.88 25.65
C VAL A 31 14.45 -3.99 24.80
N ALA A 32 14.39 -3.62 23.54
CA ALA A 32 15.53 -3.64 22.62
C ALA A 32 16.67 -2.75 23.14
N LYS A 33 16.36 -1.51 23.52
CA LYS A 33 17.33 -0.57 24.12
C LYS A 33 17.90 -1.07 25.44
N ALA A 34 17.06 -1.59 26.33
CA ALA A 34 17.51 -2.10 27.63
C ALA A 34 18.42 -3.33 27.51
N SER A 35 18.27 -4.13 26.45
CA SER A 35 19.08 -5.32 26.18
C SER A 35 20.25 -5.07 25.22
N GLY A 36 20.41 -3.84 24.68
CA GLY A 36 21.43 -3.50 23.69
C GLY A 36 21.28 -4.24 22.36
N ARG A 37 20.03 -4.52 21.96
CA ARG A 37 19.67 -5.31 20.77
C ARG A 37 18.79 -4.50 19.82
N MET A 38 18.68 -4.95 18.57
CA MET A 38 17.70 -4.43 17.62
C MET A 38 16.30 -4.97 17.92
N MET A 39 15.26 -4.23 17.56
CA MET A 39 13.87 -4.68 17.73
C MET A 39 13.58 -5.99 17.02
N CYS A 40 14.14 -6.18 15.81
CA CYS A 40 13.99 -7.42 15.05
C CYS A 40 14.59 -8.65 15.76
N GLU A 41 15.71 -8.49 16.48
CA GLU A 41 16.32 -9.57 17.25
C GLU A 41 15.46 -9.98 18.46
N VAL A 42 14.83 -8.99 19.12
CA VAL A 42 13.89 -9.26 20.22
C VAL A 42 12.67 -10.01 19.71
N VAL A 43 12.12 -9.61 18.56
CA VAL A 43 10.97 -10.30 17.94
C VAL A 43 11.37 -11.71 17.49
N ALA A 44 12.54 -11.87 16.87
CA ALA A 44 13.02 -13.18 16.43
C ALA A 44 13.11 -14.18 17.57
N ASP A 45 13.66 -13.75 18.73
CA ASP A 45 13.72 -14.60 19.93
C ASP A 45 12.33 -14.95 20.48
N GLU A 46 11.40 -13.97 20.53
CA GLU A 46 10.05 -14.21 21.04
C GLU A 46 9.27 -15.23 20.22
N TYR A 47 9.50 -15.26 18.91
CA TYR A 47 8.81 -16.17 17.98
C TYR A 47 9.64 -17.38 17.56
N GLY A 48 10.85 -17.54 18.06
CA GLY A 48 11.73 -18.67 17.75
C GLY A 48 12.19 -18.69 16.29
N CYS A 49 12.35 -17.52 15.67
CA CYS A 49 12.86 -17.37 14.33
C CYS A 49 14.23 -16.67 14.30
N THR A 50 14.82 -16.54 13.12
CA THR A 50 16.09 -15.84 12.91
C THR A 50 15.86 -14.54 12.16
N VAL A 51 16.70 -13.54 12.43
CA VAL A 51 16.73 -12.31 11.65
C VAL A 51 17.26 -12.64 10.24
N SER A 52 16.54 -12.19 9.21
CA SER A 52 16.96 -12.40 7.82
C SER A 52 18.09 -11.46 7.44
N ASP A 53 19.05 -11.94 6.65
CA ASP A 53 20.09 -11.14 6.01
C ASP A 53 19.59 -10.40 4.75
N HIS A 54 18.38 -10.71 4.28
CA HIS A 54 17.80 -10.05 3.12
C HIS A 54 17.26 -8.67 3.51
N LEU A 55 17.73 -7.66 2.77
CA LEU A 55 17.20 -6.31 2.93
C LEU A 55 15.78 -6.22 2.38
N ILE A 56 14.89 -5.63 3.16
CA ILE A 56 13.53 -5.30 2.71
C ILE A 56 13.63 -4.10 1.76
N PRO A 57 12.95 -4.14 0.59
CA PRO A 57 12.92 -3.00 -0.32
C PRO A 57 12.43 -1.73 0.37
N ILE A 58 13.06 -0.60 0.06
CA ILE A 58 12.68 0.69 0.63
C ILE A 58 11.37 1.13 -0.01
N PHE A 59 10.35 1.21 0.81
CA PHE A 59 9.03 1.75 0.50
C PHE A 59 8.95 3.21 0.94
N THR A 60 8.43 4.07 0.07
CA THR A 60 8.33 5.51 0.31
C THR A 60 6.90 6.00 0.16
N GLN A 61 6.53 7.04 0.89
CA GLN A 61 5.19 7.60 0.92
C GLN A 61 5.22 9.10 0.60
N SER A 62 4.48 9.51 -0.43
CA SER A 62 4.42 10.90 -0.88
C SER A 62 3.44 11.76 -0.09
N GLY A 63 2.46 11.15 0.55
CA GLY A 63 1.32 11.88 1.08
C GLY A 63 0.53 12.58 -0.04
N ASP A 64 -0.01 13.75 0.25
CA ASP A 64 -0.78 14.54 -0.71
C ASP A 64 0.10 15.28 -1.74
N ASP A 65 1.37 15.53 -1.40
CA ASP A 65 2.33 16.18 -2.31
C ASP A 65 3.00 15.16 -3.24
N ARG A 66 2.16 14.51 -4.04
CA ARG A 66 2.53 13.32 -4.81
C ARG A 66 3.46 13.59 -6.01
N TYR A 67 3.53 14.84 -6.48
CA TYR A 67 4.38 15.21 -7.62
C TYR A 67 5.80 15.55 -7.16
N ASP A 68 5.97 16.55 -6.30
CA ASP A 68 7.29 17.00 -5.84
C ASP A 68 8.00 15.95 -4.99
N ASN A 69 7.25 15.19 -4.18
CA ASN A 69 7.83 14.12 -3.40
C ASN A 69 8.26 12.92 -4.26
N ALA A 70 7.58 12.63 -5.38
CA ALA A 70 8.01 11.58 -6.30
C ALA A 70 9.42 11.86 -6.86
N ASP A 71 9.73 13.10 -7.22
CA ASP A 71 11.07 13.49 -7.70
C ASP A 71 12.17 13.18 -6.68
N LYS A 72 11.91 13.49 -5.41
CA LYS A 72 12.86 13.17 -4.32
C LYS A 72 13.08 11.67 -4.15
N MET A 73 12.04 10.86 -4.36
CA MET A 73 12.10 9.40 -4.27
C MET A 73 12.88 8.80 -5.44
N ILE A 74 12.66 9.29 -6.66
CA ILE A 74 13.37 8.87 -7.87
C ILE A 74 14.88 9.17 -7.73
N ILE A 75 15.22 10.39 -7.30
CA ILE A 75 16.64 10.79 -7.09
C ILE A 75 17.31 9.91 -6.03
N LYS A 76 16.57 9.50 -4.99
CA LYS A 76 17.08 8.62 -3.93
C LYS A 76 17.09 7.14 -4.30
N GLY A 77 16.58 6.77 -5.46
CA GLY A 77 16.51 5.37 -5.89
C GLY A 77 15.59 4.51 -5.05
N ALA A 78 14.44 5.05 -4.58
CA ALA A 78 13.48 4.28 -3.81
C ALA A 78 12.95 3.10 -4.63
N GLN A 79 12.86 1.91 -4.02
CA GLN A 79 12.49 0.68 -4.71
C GLN A 79 10.97 0.55 -4.91
N VAL A 80 10.17 1.18 -4.04
CA VAL A 80 8.72 1.24 -4.13
C VAL A 80 8.27 2.68 -3.90
N LEU A 81 7.60 3.26 -4.87
CA LEU A 81 7.16 4.67 -4.84
C LEU A 81 5.89 4.87 -5.66
N PRO A 82 5.17 5.98 -5.49
CA PRO A 82 5.30 6.96 -4.41
C PRO A 82 4.35 6.71 -3.23
N HIS A 83 3.58 5.63 -3.21
CA HIS A 83 2.41 5.44 -2.33
C HIS A 83 1.53 6.69 -2.31
N ALA A 84 1.11 7.10 -3.51
CA ALA A 84 0.27 8.28 -3.68
C ALA A 84 -1.14 8.00 -3.17
N LEU A 85 -1.71 8.96 -2.44
CA LEU A 85 -3.03 8.84 -1.85
C LEU A 85 -4.11 9.32 -2.84
N ILE A 86 -4.91 8.41 -3.39
CA ILE A 86 -6.03 8.70 -4.30
C ILE A 86 -7.35 8.53 -3.53
N ASN A 87 -7.55 9.36 -2.53
CA ASN A 87 -8.67 9.28 -1.59
C ASN A 87 -9.86 10.19 -1.95
N ASN A 88 -9.98 10.64 -3.19
CA ASN A 88 -11.09 11.45 -3.67
C ASN A 88 -11.36 11.15 -5.15
N VAL A 89 -12.60 10.77 -5.47
CA VAL A 89 -12.99 10.43 -6.84
C VAL A 89 -12.90 11.63 -7.76
N GLU A 90 -13.50 12.77 -7.40
CA GLU A 90 -13.61 13.92 -8.31
C GLU A 90 -12.26 14.58 -8.59
N THR A 91 -11.41 14.74 -7.58
CA THR A 91 -10.18 15.54 -7.68
C THR A 91 -8.94 14.73 -8.00
N LYS A 92 -8.91 13.41 -7.65
CA LYS A 92 -7.71 12.58 -7.75
C LYS A 92 -7.85 11.36 -8.67
N LEU A 93 -9.02 10.69 -8.67
CA LEU A 93 -9.27 9.56 -9.56
C LEU A 93 -9.77 10.02 -10.93
N GLY A 94 -10.75 10.91 -10.98
CA GLY A 94 -11.59 11.25 -12.13
C GLY A 94 -12.84 10.38 -12.21
N ALA A 95 -13.90 10.89 -12.85
CA ALA A 95 -15.20 10.18 -12.93
C ALA A 95 -15.10 8.82 -13.66
N HIS A 96 -14.13 8.68 -14.56
CA HIS A 96 -13.80 7.46 -15.30
C HIS A 96 -12.37 6.98 -15.04
N GLY A 97 -11.72 7.45 -13.97
CA GLY A 97 -10.35 7.09 -13.62
C GLY A 97 -9.27 7.86 -14.43
N GLU A 98 -9.66 8.83 -15.23
CA GLU A 98 -8.78 9.56 -16.16
C GLU A 98 -7.64 10.29 -15.45
N LYS A 99 -7.91 10.90 -14.28
CA LYS A 99 -6.88 11.65 -13.53
C LYS A 99 -5.82 10.74 -12.91
N LEU A 100 -6.21 9.56 -12.44
CA LEU A 100 -5.25 8.58 -11.96
C LEU A 100 -4.43 8.02 -13.10
N GLN A 101 -5.05 7.74 -14.26
CA GLN A 101 -4.32 7.28 -15.43
C GLN A 101 -3.28 8.32 -15.91
N GLU A 102 -3.66 9.61 -15.97
CA GLU A 102 -2.73 10.71 -16.27
C GLU A 102 -1.58 10.78 -15.26
N TYR A 103 -1.87 10.59 -13.96
CA TYR A 103 -0.84 10.58 -12.94
C TYR A 103 0.12 9.39 -13.08
N VAL A 104 -0.38 8.20 -13.36
CA VAL A 104 0.46 6.99 -13.59
C VAL A 104 1.35 7.20 -14.84
N ALA A 105 0.80 7.78 -15.92
CA ALA A 105 1.58 8.11 -17.12
C ALA A 105 2.68 9.14 -16.80
N TRP A 106 2.33 10.21 -16.10
CA TRP A 106 3.30 11.22 -15.66
C TRP A 106 4.41 10.60 -14.81
N LEU A 107 4.06 9.75 -13.83
CA LEU A 107 5.03 9.12 -12.93
C LEU A 107 6.00 8.20 -13.72
N ARG A 108 5.48 7.38 -14.62
CA ARG A 108 6.28 6.55 -15.54
C ARG A 108 7.28 7.40 -16.33
N ASP A 109 6.78 8.43 -16.99
CA ASP A 109 7.61 9.29 -17.85
C ASP A 109 8.63 10.06 -17.03
N ARG A 110 8.26 10.47 -15.82
CA ARG A 110 9.17 11.15 -14.89
C ARG A 110 10.32 10.26 -14.43
N ILE A 111 10.04 8.99 -14.10
CA ILE A 111 11.08 8.01 -13.75
C ILE A 111 12.01 7.78 -14.93
N LEU A 112 11.47 7.55 -16.13
CA LEU A 112 12.28 7.33 -17.33
C LEU A 112 13.18 8.52 -17.67
N ALA A 113 12.70 9.74 -17.43
CA ALA A 113 13.46 10.96 -17.69
C ALA A 113 14.53 11.29 -16.64
N GLN A 114 14.31 10.88 -15.36
CA GLN A 114 15.16 11.34 -14.25
C GLN A 114 16.02 10.25 -13.61
N ARG A 115 15.78 8.98 -13.91
CA ARG A 115 16.62 7.90 -13.37
C ARG A 115 18.07 8.05 -13.83
N LEU A 116 18.99 7.92 -12.88
CA LEU A 116 20.43 7.96 -13.15
C LEU A 116 20.97 6.63 -13.69
N ASP A 117 20.30 5.53 -13.35
CA ASP A 117 20.60 4.17 -13.81
C ASP A 117 19.44 3.70 -14.70
N GLU A 118 19.75 3.31 -15.93
CA GLU A 118 18.74 2.78 -16.87
C GLU A 118 18.07 1.48 -16.37
N HIS A 119 18.75 0.74 -15.48
CA HIS A 119 18.21 -0.47 -14.84
C HIS A 119 17.31 -0.19 -13.63
N TYR A 120 17.24 1.08 -13.18
CA TYR A 120 16.35 1.44 -12.09
C TYR A 120 14.89 1.28 -12.53
N ALA A 121 14.23 0.27 -11.96
CA ALA A 121 12.86 -0.11 -12.25
C ALA A 121 12.07 -0.30 -10.94
N PRO A 122 11.62 0.81 -10.32
CA PRO A 122 10.85 0.73 -9.09
C PRO A 122 9.45 0.16 -9.33
N VAL A 123 8.84 -0.38 -8.27
CA VAL A 123 7.42 -0.70 -8.27
C VAL A 123 6.62 0.59 -8.03
N LEU A 124 5.68 0.88 -8.91
CA LEU A 124 4.73 1.97 -8.72
C LEU A 124 3.65 1.51 -7.75
N HIS A 125 3.50 2.20 -6.63
CA HIS A 125 2.52 1.85 -5.60
C HIS A 125 1.56 3.01 -5.36
N ILE A 126 0.27 2.76 -5.56
CA ILE A 126 -0.81 3.75 -5.44
C ILE A 126 -1.86 3.21 -4.46
N ASP A 127 -2.16 3.98 -3.43
CA ASP A 127 -3.24 3.69 -2.50
C ASP A 127 -4.50 4.47 -2.92
N VAL A 128 -5.53 3.74 -3.34
CA VAL A 128 -6.73 4.34 -3.92
C VAL A 128 -7.91 4.46 -2.95
N TYR A 129 -7.76 4.02 -1.69
CA TYR A 129 -8.77 4.23 -0.64
C TYR A 129 -10.19 3.87 -1.06
N GLY A 130 -10.39 2.81 -1.82
CA GLY A 130 -11.72 2.39 -2.28
C GLY A 130 -12.32 3.23 -3.41
N THR A 131 -11.64 4.27 -3.90
CA THR A 131 -12.19 5.16 -4.92
C THR A 131 -12.48 4.47 -6.25
N ILE A 132 -11.75 3.40 -6.61
CA ILE A 132 -12.06 2.60 -7.80
C ILE A 132 -13.40 1.89 -7.61
N GLY A 133 -13.62 1.20 -6.49
CA GLY A 133 -14.90 0.57 -6.17
C GLY A 133 -16.06 1.56 -6.10
N ALA A 134 -15.81 2.75 -5.54
CA ALA A 134 -16.81 3.82 -5.48
C ALA A 134 -17.18 4.37 -6.87
N ALA A 135 -16.23 4.49 -7.80
CA ALA A 135 -16.46 5.03 -9.14
C ALA A 135 -17.08 4.01 -10.11
N PHE A 136 -16.60 2.77 -10.09
CA PHE A 136 -17.00 1.73 -11.04
C PHE A 136 -18.09 0.79 -10.50
N GLY A 137 -18.36 0.85 -9.22
CA GLY A 137 -19.27 -0.06 -8.49
C GLY A 137 -18.52 -1.24 -7.88
N ASN A 138 -18.67 -1.41 -6.57
CA ASN A 138 -17.90 -2.34 -5.74
C ASN A 138 -18.03 -3.83 -6.12
N HIS A 139 -19.10 -4.21 -6.81
CA HIS A 139 -19.34 -5.56 -7.34
C HIS A 139 -19.27 -5.63 -8.87
N ASN A 140 -18.91 -4.53 -9.55
CA ASN A 140 -18.71 -4.53 -11.00
C ASN A 140 -17.26 -4.92 -11.34
N TYR A 141 -16.90 -6.16 -11.02
CA TYR A 141 -15.54 -6.66 -11.17
C TYR A 141 -15.00 -6.54 -12.60
N ALA A 142 -15.87 -6.70 -13.59
CA ALA A 142 -15.49 -6.58 -14.99
C ALA A 142 -15.01 -5.16 -15.32
N ALA A 143 -15.76 -4.12 -14.94
CA ALA A 143 -15.38 -2.73 -15.18
C ALA A 143 -14.13 -2.32 -14.39
N MET A 144 -14.01 -2.80 -13.15
CA MET A 144 -12.81 -2.55 -12.34
C MET A 144 -11.58 -3.22 -12.97
N ALA A 145 -11.69 -4.47 -13.41
CA ALA A 145 -10.60 -5.18 -14.07
C ALA A 145 -10.22 -4.55 -15.43
N ASP A 146 -11.20 -4.06 -16.22
CA ASP A 146 -10.92 -3.29 -17.43
C ASP A 146 -10.09 -2.05 -17.13
N TYR A 147 -10.46 -1.30 -16.10
CA TYR A 147 -9.73 -0.11 -15.69
C TYR A 147 -8.34 -0.44 -15.14
N LEU A 148 -8.19 -1.47 -14.29
CA LEU A 148 -6.90 -1.91 -13.77
C LEU A 148 -5.96 -2.36 -14.88
N ALA A 149 -6.46 -3.05 -15.90
CA ALA A 149 -5.68 -3.40 -17.09
C ALA A 149 -5.17 -2.16 -17.86
N VAL A 150 -5.98 -1.12 -17.96
CA VAL A 150 -5.56 0.16 -18.57
C VAL A 150 -4.46 0.81 -17.75
N LEU A 151 -4.57 0.82 -16.41
CA LEU A 151 -3.54 1.36 -15.52
C LEU A 151 -2.23 0.57 -15.63
N GLU A 152 -2.31 -0.77 -15.63
CA GLU A 152 -1.15 -1.63 -15.82
C GLU A 152 -0.41 -1.31 -17.12
N GLN A 153 -1.12 -1.22 -18.25
CA GLN A 153 -0.52 -0.86 -19.54
C GLN A 153 0.08 0.55 -19.51
N THR A 154 -0.58 1.49 -18.84
CA THR A 154 -0.09 2.86 -18.69
C THR A 154 1.22 2.92 -17.89
N ALA A 155 1.38 2.05 -16.90
CA ALA A 155 2.56 1.98 -16.04
C ALA A 155 3.80 1.36 -16.72
N LYS A 156 3.63 0.57 -17.80
CA LYS A 156 4.76 -0.12 -18.47
C LYS A 156 5.90 0.84 -18.81
N PRO A 157 7.18 0.46 -18.58
CA PRO A 157 7.68 -0.88 -18.28
C PRO A 157 7.69 -1.23 -16.78
N PHE A 158 7.17 -0.40 -15.89
CA PHE A 158 7.19 -0.62 -14.45
C PHE A 158 6.03 -1.52 -14.01
N HIS A 159 6.25 -2.26 -12.92
CA HIS A 159 5.16 -2.94 -12.22
C HIS A 159 4.30 -1.93 -11.47
N LEU A 160 2.99 -2.13 -11.52
CA LEU A 160 2.02 -1.30 -10.79
C LEU A 160 1.37 -2.13 -9.68
N ARG A 161 1.31 -1.57 -8.50
CA ARG A 161 0.57 -2.11 -7.36
C ARG A 161 -0.51 -1.12 -6.94
N ILE A 162 -1.73 -1.59 -6.91
CA ILE A 162 -2.89 -0.83 -6.41
C ILE A 162 -3.27 -1.36 -5.04
N GLU A 163 -3.29 -0.48 -4.05
CA GLU A 163 -3.74 -0.77 -2.70
C GLU A 163 -5.16 -0.25 -2.51
N GLY A 164 -6.02 -1.05 -1.84
CA GLY A 164 -7.38 -0.68 -1.46
C GLY A 164 -8.32 -0.35 -2.63
N PRO A 165 -8.42 -1.19 -3.68
CA PRO A 165 -9.27 -0.88 -4.84
C PRO A 165 -10.77 -0.90 -4.50
N MET A 166 -11.18 -1.73 -3.52
CA MET A 166 -12.57 -1.88 -3.09
C MET A 166 -12.93 -0.83 -2.05
N ASP A 167 -14.17 -0.33 -2.10
CA ASP A 167 -14.70 0.51 -1.02
C ASP A 167 -14.65 -0.26 0.30
N CYS A 168 -14.00 0.32 1.30
CA CYS A 168 -13.78 -0.29 2.61
C CYS A 168 -14.73 0.23 3.71
N ASP A 169 -15.69 1.11 3.38
CA ASP A 169 -16.72 1.60 4.27
C ASP A 169 -17.87 0.57 4.46
N CYS A 170 -17.52 -0.71 4.54
CA CYS A 170 -18.43 -1.82 4.75
C CYS A 170 -17.89 -2.77 5.84
N ASP A 171 -18.71 -3.75 6.23
CA ASP A 171 -18.24 -4.79 7.14
C ASP A 171 -17.18 -5.69 6.49
N ARG A 172 -16.41 -6.37 7.33
CA ARG A 172 -15.29 -7.20 6.89
C ARG A 172 -15.69 -8.32 5.93
N GLU A 173 -16.84 -8.94 6.14
CA GLU A 173 -17.31 -10.08 5.33
C GLU A 173 -17.62 -9.60 3.90
N THR A 174 -18.39 -8.53 3.78
CA THR A 174 -18.67 -7.85 2.50
C THR A 174 -17.40 -7.42 1.77
N GLN A 175 -16.43 -6.85 2.49
CA GLN A 175 -15.17 -6.45 1.89
C GLN A 175 -14.35 -7.64 1.37
N MET A 176 -14.30 -8.73 2.14
CA MET A 176 -13.56 -9.94 1.74
C MET A 176 -14.22 -10.63 0.54
N GLU A 177 -15.56 -10.65 0.47
CA GLU A 177 -16.28 -11.18 -0.67
C GLU A 177 -16.01 -10.36 -1.94
N ALA A 178 -16.11 -9.04 -1.84
CA ALA A 178 -15.84 -8.13 -2.95
C ALA A 178 -14.39 -8.27 -3.46
N LEU A 179 -13.42 -8.34 -2.54
CA LEU A 179 -12.01 -8.54 -2.89
C LEU A 179 -11.79 -9.89 -3.57
N ALA A 180 -12.38 -10.98 -3.06
CA ALA A 180 -12.29 -12.29 -3.68
C ALA A 180 -12.88 -12.31 -5.10
N GLY A 181 -14.00 -11.62 -5.31
CA GLY A 181 -14.64 -11.48 -6.62
C GLY A 181 -13.75 -10.73 -7.62
N LEU A 182 -13.13 -9.62 -7.20
CA LEU A 182 -12.20 -8.88 -8.05
C LEU A 182 -10.95 -9.72 -8.36
N THR A 183 -10.35 -10.38 -7.37
CA THR A 183 -9.18 -11.24 -7.57
C THR A 183 -9.48 -12.35 -8.58
N ALA A 184 -10.62 -13.03 -8.44
CA ALA A 184 -11.02 -14.08 -9.39
C ALA A 184 -11.20 -13.55 -10.82
N GLU A 185 -11.70 -12.32 -10.99
CA GLU A 185 -11.83 -11.71 -12.31
C GLU A 185 -10.47 -11.31 -12.91
N LEU A 186 -9.54 -10.80 -12.09
CA LEU A 186 -8.17 -10.49 -12.53
C LEU A 186 -7.43 -11.77 -12.94
N ASP A 187 -7.48 -12.83 -12.14
CA ASP A 187 -6.89 -14.12 -12.44
C ASP A 187 -7.42 -14.71 -13.76
N ARG A 188 -8.74 -14.64 -13.97
CA ARG A 188 -9.39 -15.10 -15.21
C ARG A 188 -8.87 -14.37 -16.45
N ARG A 189 -8.44 -13.12 -16.30
CA ARG A 189 -7.92 -12.28 -17.39
C ARG A 189 -6.40 -12.33 -17.52
N GLY A 190 -5.70 -12.96 -16.57
CA GLY A 190 -4.23 -12.96 -16.52
C GLY A 190 -3.64 -11.58 -16.24
N ILE A 191 -4.33 -10.78 -15.44
CA ILE A 191 -3.86 -9.49 -14.92
C ILE A 191 -3.23 -9.77 -13.55
N ASP A 192 -1.96 -9.39 -13.37
CA ASP A 192 -1.14 -9.65 -12.17
C ASP A 192 -1.09 -8.43 -11.23
#